data_1b330f769c725cf035af8b217246baff
#
_entry.id   1b330f769c725cf035af8b217246baff
#
_cell.length_a   1.000
_cell.length_b   1.000
_cell.length_c   1.000
_cell.angle_alpha   90.00
_cell.angle_beta   90.00
_cell.angle_gamma   90.00
#
_symmetry.space_group_name_H-M   'P 1'
#
loop_
_entity.id
_entity.type
_entity.pdbx_description
1 polymer ?
#
loop_
_entity_poly.entity_id
_entity_poly.type
_entity_poly.pdbx_seq_one_letter_code
_entity_poly.pdbx_strand_id
1 'polypeptide(L)'
;LRELLADYLGRNGFRVSGVADGRGLWAALEREPVDLVILDLMLPGDDGLVLCRTLRARSPIPIIMLTARGDDTDRIVGLEMGADDYLPKPFNPRELLARIKSILRRARSAPAEPGETRRFHFAGWTLDVDARQLIAPDGVLVALGASDYRLLRVFLDHPQRVLNRDQLLDLT
;
A
#
# COMPACT_ATOMS: atom_id res chain seq x y z
N LEU A 1 -15.62 -0.92 -15.17
CA LEU A 1 -14.94 -1.45 -14.00
C LEU A 1 -15.20 -0.59 -12.77
N ARG A 2 -14.93 0.72 -12.83
CA ARG A 2 -15.05 1.66 -11.70
C ARG A 2 -16.43 1.62 -11.02
N GLU A 3 -17.51 1.71 -11.78
CA GLU A 3 -18.88 1.67 -11.27
C GLU A 3 -19.21 0.32 -10.61
N LEU A 4 -18.80 -0.79 -11.23
CA LEU A 4 -18.99 -2.12 -10.69
C LEU A 4 -18.27 -2.32 -9.35
N LEU A 5 -17.04 -1.79 -9.24
CA LEU A 5 -16.29 -1.83 -7.98
C LEU A 5 -16.93 -0.93 -6.92
N ALA A 6 -17.39 0.27 -7.30
CA ALA A 6 -18.07 1.17 -6.38
C ALA A 6 -19.35 0.54 -5.80
N ASP A 7 -20.18 -0.07 -6.63
CA ASP A 7 -21.37 -0.79 -6.19
C ASP A 7 -21.03 -1.98 -5.29
N TYR A 8 -20.08 -2.82 -5.72
CA TYR A 8 -19.68 -4.00 -4.95
C TYR A 8 -19.09 -3.64 -3.58
N LEU A 9 -18.18 -2.68 -3.52
CA LEU A 9 -17.58 -2.23 -2.27
C LEU A 9 -18.59 -1.48 -1.39
N GLY A 10 -19.49 -0.70 -2.00
CA GLY A 10 -20.58 -0.02 -1.30
C GLY A 10 -21.50 -1.03 -0.56
N ARG A 11 -21.87 -2.13 -1.20
CA ARG A 11 -22.64 -3.23 -0.57
C ARG A 11 -21.87 -3.92 0.56
N ASN A 12 -20.56 -3.82 0.58
CA ASN A 12 -19.71 -4.38 1.63
C ASN A 12 -19.31 -3.36 2.72
N GLY A 13 -20.03 -2.22 2.80
CA GLY A 13 -19.89 -1.24 3.88
C GLY A 13 -18.81 -0.19 3.68
N PHE A 14 -18.29 -0.02 2.47
CA PHE A 14 -17.33 1.03 2.14
C PHE A 14 -18.02 2.22 1.48
N ARG A 15 -17.61 3.43 1.85
CA ARG A 15 -17.92 4.63 1.08
C ARG A 15 -16.89 4.75 -0.04
N VAL A 16 -17.33 4.83 -1.29
CA VAL A 16 -16.46 4.82 -2.47
C VAL A 16 -16.66 6.06 -3.31
N SER A 17 -15.59 6.80 -3.56
CA SER A 17 -15.54 7.92 -4.50
C SER A 17 -14.77 7.50 -5.75
N GLY A 18 -15.46 7.39 -6.89
CA GLY A 18 -14.85 6.98 -8.15
C GLY A 18 -14.47 8.19 -9.01
N VAL A 19 -13.19 8.34 -9.34
CA VAL A 19 -12.66 9.42 -10.19
C VAL A 19 -12.08 8.87 -11.49
N ALA A 20 -11.98 9.71 -12.53
CA ALA A 20 -11.60 9.25 -13.87
C ALA A 20 -10.10 9.38 -14.16
N ASP A 21 -9.43 10.31 -13.51
CA ASP A 21 -8.07 10.76 -13.80
C ASP A 21 -7.37 11.28 -12.53
N GLY A 22 -6.10 11.63 -12.66
CA GLY A 22 -5.29 12.16 -11.55
C GLY A 22 -5.80 13.49 -11.02
N ARG A 23 -6.36 14.35 -11.85
CA ARG A 23 -6.95 15.63 -11.39
C ARG A 23 -8.13 15.38 -10.47
N GLY A 24 -9.01 14.47 -10.85
CA GLY A 24 -10.13 14.03 -10.02
C GLY A 24 -9.67 13.39 -8.71
N LEU A 25 -8.56 12.61 -8.76
CA LEU A 25 -7.97 12.02 -7.55
C LEU A 25 -7.53 13.10 -6.56
N TRP A 26 -6.77 14.09 -7.00
CA TRP A 26 -6.31 15.18 -6.11
C TRP A 26 -7.48 15.97 -5.53
N ALA A 27 -8.47 16.32 -6.36
CA ALA A 27 -9.66 17.02 -5.89
C ALA A 27 -10.48 16.21 -4.85
N ALA A 28 -10.53 14.88 -4.99
CA ALA A 28 -11.21 14.02 -4.03
C ALA A 28 -10.45 13.96 -2.69
N LEU A 29 -9.12 13.86 -2.73
CA LEU A 29 -8.26 13.82 -1.55
C LEU A 29 -8.28 15.13 -0.74
N GLU A 30 -8.47 16.26 -1.42
CA GLU A 30 -8.63 17.58 -0.76
C GLU A 30 -10.00 17.74 -0.11
N ARG A 31 -11.03 17.11 -0.67
CA ARG A 31 -12.41 17.32 -0.25
C ARG A 31 -12.84 16.45 0.94
N GLU A 32 -12.32 15.24 1.02
CA GLU A 32 -12.71 14.28 2.06
C GLU A 32 -11.55 13.38 2.48
N PRO A 33 -11.54 12.91 3.75
CA PRO A 33 -10.53 11.94 4.18
C PRO A 33 -10.73 10.60 3.46
N VAL A 34 -9.62 10.07 2.95
CA VAL A 34 -9.58 8.80 2.22
C VAL A 34 -8.68 7.82 2.98
N ASP A 35 -9.20 6.64 3.30
CA ASP A 35 -8.47 5.60 4.03
C ASP A 35 -7.61 4.71 3.13
N LEU A 36 -7.92 4.62 1.82
CA LEU A 36 -7.22 3.78 0.85
C LEU A 36 -7.54 4.22 -0.58
N VAL A 37 -6.54 4.17 -1.46
CA VAL A 37 -6.68 4.45 -2.89
C VAL A 37 -6.53 3.16 -3.69
N ILE A 38 -7.46 2.91 -4.62
CA ILE A 38 -7.34 1.87 -5.65
C ILE A 38 -7.00 2.59 -6.96
N LEU A 39 -5.80 2.34 -7.46
CA LEU A 39 -5.24 3.05 -8.61
C LEU A 39 -5.08 2.10 -9.80
N ASP A 40 -5.73 2.43 -10.90
CA ASP A 40 -5.52 1.73 -12.16
C ASP A 40 -4.25 2.24 -12.83
N LEU A 41 -3.35 1.35 -13.24
CA LEU A 41 -2.17 1.73 -14.02
C LEU A 41 -2.51 2.30 -15.38
N MET A 42 -3.57 1.77 -16.00
CA MET A 42 -3.99 2.14 -17.34
C MET A 42 -5.04 3.26 -17.32
N LEU A 43 -4.65 4.42 -16.77
CA LEU A 43 -5.52 5.60 -16.76
C LEU A 43 -5.38 6.37 -18.08
N PRO A 44 -6.48 6.86 -18.67
CA PRO A 44 -6.41 7.77 -19.82
C PRO A 44 -5.75 9.09 -19.42
N GLY A 45 -4.67 9.46 -20.12
CA GLY A 45 -4.02 10.76 -19.96
C GLY A 45 -3.02 10.91 -18.82
N ASP A 46 -3.01 10.00 -17.85
CA ASP A 46 -2.08 10.03 -16.71
C ASP A 46 -1.34 8.69 -16.59
N ASP A 47 -0.07 8.76 -16.25
CA ASP A 47 0.70 7.56 -15.86
C ASP A 47 0.38 7.19 -14.41
N GLY A 48 -0.27 6.03 -14.21
CA GLY A 48 -0.63 5.53 -12.88
C GLY A 48 0.58 5.34 -11.96
N LEU A 49 1.77 5.04 -12.51
CA LEU A 49 3.00 4.94 -11.73
C LEU A 49 3.46 6.31 -11.21
N VAL A 50 3.38 7.33 -12.05
CA VAL A 50 3.71 8.71 -11.66
C VAL A 50 2.74 9.21 -10.59
N LEU A 51 1.44 8.90 -10.74
CA LEU A 51 0.44 9.23 -9.71
C LEU A 51 0.70 8.51 -8.39
N CYS A 52 1.03 7.23 -8.44
CA CYS A 52 1.38 6.45 -7.24
C CYS A 52 2.58 7.06 -6.51
N ARG A 53 3.67 7.33 -7.23
CA ARG A 53 4.87 7.95 -6.67
C ARG A 53 4.58 9.32 -6.06
N THR A 54 3.81 10.15 -6.76
CA THR A 54 3.46 11.49 -6.29
C THR A 54 2.56 11.44 -5.05
N LEU A 55 1.61 10.52 -5.02
CA LEU A 55 0.74 10.30 -3.87
C LEU A 55 1.55 9.83 -2.66
N ARG A 56 2.45 8.87 -2.87
CA ARG A 56 3.32 8.36 -1.80
C ARG A 56 4.25 9.44 -1.22
N ALA A 57 4.75 10.34 -2.03
CA ALA A 57 5.59 11.46 -1.56
C ALA A 57 4.81 12.47 -0.68
N ARG A 58 3.47 12.51 -0.80
CA ARG A 58 2.63 13.50 -0.13
C ARG A 58 1.76 12.93 0.99
N SER A 59 1.55 11.61 1.00
CA SER A 59 0.57 10.98 1.89
C SER A 59 0.94 9.54 2.23
N PRO A 60 0.71 9.11 3.48
CA PRO A 60 0.85 7.71 3.90
C PRO A 60 -0.37 6.84 3.51
N ILE A 61 -1.36 7.38 2.79
CA ILE A 61 -2.56 6.64 2.40
C ILE A 61 -2.17 5.34 1.68
N PRO A 62 -2.70 4.18 2.09
CA PRO A 62 -2.46 2.91 1.41
C PRO A 62 -2.94 2.92 -0.05
N ILE A 63 -2.15 2.32 -0.93
CA ILE A 63 -2.43 2.25 -2.37
C ILE A 63 -2.45 0.80 -2.83
N ILE A 64 -3.55 0.36 -3.43
CA ILE A 64 -3.64 -0.89 -4.20
C ILE A 64 -3.59 -0.54 -5.68
N MET A 65 -2.64 -1.10 -6.42
CA MET A 65 -2.56 -0.90 -7.85
C MET A 65 -3.26 -2.02 -8.62
N LEU A 66 -4.06 -1.65 -9.61
CA LEU A 66 -4.64 -2.58 -10.57
C LEU A 66 -3.79 -2.57 -11.83
N THR A 67 -3.26 -3.76 -12.23
CA THR A 67 -2.33 -3.90 -13.35
C THR A 67 -2.92 -4.73 -14.49
N ALA A 68 -2.39 -4.64 -15.69
CA ALA A 68 -2.67 -5.58 -16.76
C ALA A 68 -1.99 -6.93 -16.47
N ARG A 69 -2.61 -8.03 -16.92
CA ARG A 69 -2.04 -9.38 -16.78
C ARG A 69 -0.85 -9.52 -17.74
N GLY A 70 0.33 -9.87 -17.21
CA GLY A 70 1.48 -10.24 -18.03
C GLY A 70 2.69 -9.30 -17.96
N ASP A 71 2.60 -8.19 -17.24
CA ASP A 71 3.73 -7.29 -17.07
C ASP A 71 4.37 -7.48 -15.68
N ASP A 72 5.23 -8.49 -15.56
CA ASP A 72 6.04 -8.67 -14.35
C ASP A 72 6.93 -7.46 -14.10
N THR A 73 7.29 -6.72 -15.15
CA THR A 73 8.05 -5.48 -15.07
C THR A 73 7.24 -4.38 -14.40
N ASP A 74 5.98 -4.18 -14.78
CA ASP A 74 5.09 -3.20 -14.15
C ASP A 74 4.80 -3.54 -12.70
N ARG A 75 4.72 -4.82 -12.37
CA ARG A 75 4.57 -5.30 -10.99
C ARG A 75 5.79 -4.97 -10.13
N ILE A 76 7.01 -5.19 -10.63
CA ILE A 76 8.25 -4.88 -9.92
C ILE A 76 8.40 -3.37 -9.76
N VAL A 77 8.22 -2.61 -10.85
CA VAL A 77 8.34 -1.15 -10.86
C VAL A 77 7.35 -0.50 -9.91
N GLY A 78 6.12 -0.93 -9.89
CA GLY A 78 5.18 -0.28 -9.02
C GLY A 78 5.35 -0.65 -7.54
N LEU A 79 5.89 -1.84 -7.21
CA LEU A 79 6.32 -2.17 -5.84
C LEU A 79 7.46 -1.25 -5.39
N GLU A 80 8.40 -0.97 -6.29
CA GLU A 80 9.47 0.00 -6.06
C GLU A 80 8.94 1.43 -5.92
N MET A 81 7.81 1.75 -6.57
CA MET A 81 7.14 3.06 -6.49
C MET A 81 6.30 3.25 -5.21
N GLY A 82 6.21 2.24 -4.33
CA GLY A 82 5.64 2.38 -3.00
C GLY A 82 4.16 2.03 -2.87
N ALA A 83 3.57 1.27 -3.80
CA ALA A 83 2.24 0.69 -3.60
C ALA A 83 2.25 -0.34 -2.45
N ASP A 84 1.14 -0.47 -1.73
CA ASP A 84 1.00 -1.41 -0.61
C ASP A 84 0.61 -2.80 -1.08
N ASP A 85 -0.06 -2.89 -2.24
CA ASP A 85 -0.46 -4.16 -2.85
C ASP A 85 -0.72 -4.01 -4.35
N TYR A 86 -0.76 -5.15 -5.03
CA TYR A 86 -0.98 -5.30 -6.45
C TYR A 86 -2.05 -6.31 -6.75
N LEU A 87 -2.88 -6.00 -7.74
CA LEU A 87 -3.91 -6.93 -8.19
C LEU A 87 -3.96 -6.95 -9.73
N PRO A 88 -3.52 -8.04 -10.37
CA PRO A 88 -3.57 -8.16 -11.83
C PRO A 88 -5.01 -8.33 -12.32
N LYS A 89 -5.37 -7.68 -13.41
CA LYS A 89 -6.62 -7.86 -14.13
C LYS A 89 -6.52 -9.07 -15.08
N PRO A 90 -7.57 -9.88 -15.21
CA PRO A 90 -8.84 -9.84 -14.51
C PRO A 90 -8.72 -10.42 -13.09
N PHE A 91 -9.40 -9.83 -12.12
CA PHE A 91 -9.40 -10.26 -10.72
C PHE A 91 -10.82 -10.54 -10.20
N ASN A 92 -10.89 -11.32 -9.14
CA ASN A 92 -12.13 -11.53 -8.43
C ASN A 92 -12.40 -10.36 -7.47
N PRO A 93 -13.58 -9.71 -7.50
CA PRO A 93 -13.91 -8.62 -6.55
C PRO A 93 -13.79 -9.01 -5.08
N ARG A 94 -14.00 -10.30 -4.75
CA ARG A 94 -13.80 -10.82 -3.39
C ARG A 94 -12.32 -10.78 -2.97
N GLU A 95 -11.40 -11.01 -3.90
CA GLU A 95 -9.97 -10.90 -3.64
C GLU A 95 -9.59 -9.46 -3.33
N LEU A 96 -10.03 -8.50 -4.15
CA LEU A 96 -9.82 -7.08 -3.88
C LEU A 96 -10.37 -6.68 -2.50
N LEU A 97 -11.59 -7.12 -2.16
CA LEU A 97 -12.21 -6.85 -0.87
C LEU A 97 -11.38 -7.41 0.31
N ALA A 98 -10.86 -8.62 0.18
CA ALA A 98 -10.02 -9.25 1.21
C ALA A 98 -8.71 -8.45 1.42
N ARG A 99 -8.09 -8.00 0.33
CA ARG A 99 -6.88 -7.17 0.35
C ARG A 99 -7.12 -5.81 1.00
N ILE A 100 -8.20 -5.12 0.62
CA ILE A 100 -8.63 -3.85 1.24
C ILE A 100 -8.80 -4.03 2.76
N LYS A 101 -9.56 -5.05 3.18
CA LYS A 101 -9.77 -5.31 4.62
C LYS A 101 -8.46 -5.60 5.36
N SER A 102 -7.57 -6.36 4.75
CA SER A 102 -6.26 -6.68 5.34
C SER A 102 -5.38 -5.43 5.52
N ILE A 103 -5.33 -4.56 4.50
CA ILE A 103 -4.55 -3.32 4.54
C ILE A 103 -5.14 -2.36 5.57
N LEU A 104 -6.44 -2.10 5.55
CA LEU A 104 -7.10 -1.20 6.49
C LEU A 104 -7.01 -1.70 7.94
N ARG A 105 -7.09 -3.01 8.16
CA ARG A 105 -6.87 -3.59 9.50
C ARG A 105 -5.46 -3.28 9.98
N ARG A 106 -4.43 -3.48 9.16
CA ARG A 106 -3.05 -3.15 9.50
C ARG A 106 -2.87 -1.66 9.77
N ALA A 107 -3.49 -0.80 8.99
CA ALA A 107 -3.46 0.64 9.19
C ALA A 107 -4.18 1.08 10.48
N ARG A 108 -5.26 0.38 10.89
CA ARG A 108 -6.05 0.68 12.09
C ARG A 108 -5.56 -0.04 13.36
N SER A 109 -4.84 -1.15 13.24
CA SER A 109 -4.41 -2.00 14.38
C SER A 109 -3.22 -1.45 15.15
N ALA A 110 -2.84 -0.22 14.88
CA ALA A 110 -1.94 0.51 15.71
C ALA A 110 -2.69 1.65 16.39
N PRO A 111 -2.78 1.66 17.70
CA PRO A 111 -3.11 2.86 18.43
C PRO A 111 -2.00 3.86 18.16
N ALA A 112 -2.28 4.84 17.31
CA ALA A 112 -1.46 6.04 17.25
C ALA A 112 -1.94 6.93 18.40
N GLU A 113 -1.20 6.96 19.48
CA GLU A 113 -1.20 8.14 20.34
C GLU A 113 -0.76 9.32 19.47
N PRO A 114 -1.41 10.50 19.54
CA PRO A 114 -1.00 11.65 18.76
C PRO A 114 0.42 12.07 19.19
N GLY A 115 1.42 11.74 18.35
CA GLY A 115 2.81 12.11 18.59
C GLY A 115 3.83 10.96 18.61
N GLU A 116 3.43 9.71 18.64
CA GLU A 116 4.36 8.59 18.55
C GLU A 116 4.47 8.06 17.11
N THR A 117 5.55 8.40 16.45
CA THR A 117 6.00 7.73 15.22
C THR A 117 6.17 6.23 15.52
N ARG A 118 5.52 5.39 14.74
CA ARG A 118 5.65 3.94 14.86
C ARG A 118 7.07 3.50 14.51
N ARG A 119 7.86 3.21 15.52
CA ARG A 119 9.25 2.78 15.37
C ARG A 119 9.47 1.39 15.92
N PHE A 120 10.07 0.52 15.13
CA PHE A 120 10.59 -0.76 15.58
C PHE A 120 12.08 -0.64 15.84
N HIS A 121 12.51 -1.04 17.02
CA HIS A 121 13.92 -1.11 17.38
C HIS A 121 14.37 -2.58 17.44
N PHE A 122 15.38 -2.94 16.67
CA PHE A 122 15.90 -4.31 16.63
C PHE A 122 17.39 -4.31 16.30
N ALA A 123 18.18 -5.05 17.08
CA ALA A 123 19.64 -5.19 16.87
C ALA A 123 20.38 -3.85 16.63
N GLY A 124 19.95 -2.76 17.28
CA GLY A 124 20.50 -1.42 17.09
C GLY A 124 19.95 -0.64 15.90
N TRP A 125 19.15 -1.26 15.05
CA TRP A 125 18.45 -0.60 13.94
C TRP A 125 17.11 -0.01 14.39
N THR A 126 16.66 1.02 13.66
CA THR A 126 15.33 1.61 13.86
C THR A 126 14.58 1.64 12.54
N LEU A 127 13.45 0.97 12.45
CA LEU A 127 12.52 1.11 11.34
C LEU A 127 11.44 2.13 11.70
N ASP A 128 11.44 3.28 11.04
CA ASP A 128 10.34 4.23 11.07
C ASP A 128 9.29 3.79 10.06
N VAL A 129 8.13 3.36 10.56
CA VAL A 129 7.07 2.76 9.74
C VAL A 129 6.33 3.81 8.92
N ASP A 130 6.13 4.98 9.51
CA ASP A 130 5.36 6.06 8.91
C ASP A 130 6.19 6.75 7.81
N ALA A 131 7.47 6.96 8.07
CA ALA A 131 8.42 7.48 7.09
C ALA A 131 8.93 6.41 6.12
N ARG A 132 8.70 5.11 6.39
CA ARG A 132 9.29 3.95 5.66
C ARG A 132 10.81 4.03 5.54
N GLN A 133 11.45 4.46 6.61
CA GLN A 133 12.90 4.65 6.67
C GLN A 133 13.54 3.67 7.64
N LEU A 134 14.61 3.04 7.20
CA LEU A 134 15.46 2.24 8.04
C LEU A 134 16.69 3.08 8.46
N ILE A 135 16.91 3.17 9.75
CA ILE A 135 18.02 3.91 10.35
C ILE A 135 19.01 2.91 10.92
N ALA A 136 20.23 2.95 10.46
CA ALA A 136 21.30 2.10 10.98
C ALA A 136 21.76 2.57 12.38
N PRO A 137 22.51 1.73 13.13
CA PRO A 137 22.98 2.06 14.48
C PRO A 137 23.86 3.33 14.54
N ASP A 138 24.50 3.69 13.45
CA ASP A 138 25.30 4.91 13.28
C ASP A 138 24.47 6.15 12.86
N GLY A 139 23.14 6.01 12.74
CA GLY A 139 22.23 7.07 12.35
C GLY A 139 22.08 7.27 10.84
N VAL A 140 22.76 6.47 10.02
CA VAL A 140 22.66 6.55 8.56
C VAL A 140 21.30 6.03 8.08
N LEU A 141 20.65 6.78 7.18
CA LEU A 141 19.43 6.36 6.51
C LEU A 141 19.76 5.35 5.41
N VAL A 142 19.15 4.16 5.51
CA VAL A 142 19.27 3.10 4.50
C VAL A 142 18.00 3.04 3.68
N ALA A 143 18.13 3.22 2.37
CA ALA A 143 17.02 3.09 1.44
C ALA A 143 16.59 1.61 1.36
N LEU A 144 15.32 1.32 1.62
CA LEU A 144 14.72 0.01 1.42
C LEU A 144 13.88 0.02 0.16
N GLY A 145 14.07 -1.00 -0.69
CA GLY A 145 13.11 -1.32 -1.72
C GLY A 145 11.75 -1.72 -1.09
N ALA A 146 10.66 -1.57 -1.83
CA ALA A 146 9.34 -1.89 -1.30
C ALA A 146 9.21 -3.36 -0.88
N SER A 147 9.89 -4.27 -1.58
CA SER A 147 9.94 -5.70 -1.22
C SER A 147 10.70 -5.95 0.07
N ASP A 148 11.85 -5.27 0.24
CA ASP A 148 12.67 -5.39 1.44
C ASP A 148 11.93 -4.84 2.66
N TYR A 149 11.27 -3.70 2.50
CA TYR A 149 10.43 -3.11 3.55
C TYR A 149 9.31 -4.07 3.98
N ARG A 150 8.59 -4.69 3.02
CA ARG A 150 7.50 -5.62 3.34
C ARG A 150 8.03 -6.86 4.04
N LEU A 151 9.11 -7.44 3.55
CA LEU A 151 9.74 -8.60 4.16
C LEU A 151 10.19 -8.28 5.59
N LEU A 152 10.87 -7.16 5.79
CA LEU A 152 11.29 -6.69 7.11
C LEU A 152 10.09 -6.51 8.05
N ARG A 153 8.99 -5.91 7.55
CA ARG A 153 7.75 -5.75 8.32
C ARG A 153 7.15 -7.09 8.75
N VAL A 154 7.11 -8.07 7.86
CA VAL A 154 6.60 -9.42 8.21
C VAL A 154 7.38 -10.00 9.37
N PHE A 155 8.71 -9.89 9.39
CA PHE A 155 9.52 -10.38 10.51
C PHE A 155 9.30 -9.58 11.79
N LEU A 156 9.17 -8.26 11.71
CA LEU A 156 8.94 -7.41 12.89
C LEU A 156 7.52 -7.56 13.47
N ASP A 157 6.54 -7.88 12.64
CA ASP A 157 5.17 -8.15 13.07
C ASP A 157 4.99 -9.56 13.66
N HIS A 158 5.96 -10.47 13.43
CA HIS A 158 5.94 -11.83 13.93
C HIS A 158 7.24 -12.19 14.68
N PRO A 159 7.56 -11.46 15.78
CA PRO A 159 8.78 -11.70 16.53
C PRO A 159 8.79 -13.13 17.09
N GLN A 160 9.96 -13.78 17.05
CA GLN A 160 10.18 -15.14 17.57
C GLN A 160 9.40 -16.27 16.84
N ARG A 161 8.82 -16.00 15.67
CA ARG A 161 8.16 -17.00 14.86
C ARG A 161 9.04 -17.40 13.67
N VAL A 162 9.24 -18.70 13.49
CA VAL A 162 9.87 -19.24 12.28
C VAL A 162 8.82 -19.24 11.18
N LEU A 163 9.08 -18.51 10.09
CA LEU A 163 8.24 -18.46 8.92
C LEU A 163 8.90 -19.26 7.79
N ASN A 164 8.16 -20.17 7.18
CA ASN A 164 8.62 -20.89 5.98
C ASN A 164 8.37 -20.02 4.73
N ARG A 165 8.91 -20.51 3.58
CA ARG A 165 8.83 -19.78 2.31
C ARG A 165 7.39 -19.45 1.89
N ASP A 166 6.48 -20.44 2.01
CA ASP A 166 5.08 -20.27 1.59
C ASP A 166 4.36 -19.26 2.47
N GLN A 167 4.60 -19.31 3.78
CA GLN A 167 4.07 -18.32 4.73
C GLN A 167 4.62 -16.90 4.46
N LEU A 168 5.89 -16.78 4.06
CA LEU A 168 6.46 -15.48 3.68
C LEU A 168 5.82 -14.94 2.41
N LEU A 169 5.58 -15.79 1.42
CA LEU A 169 4.91 -15.40 0.16
C LEU A 169 3.46 -14.98 0.39
N ASP A 170 2.75 -15.62 1.33
CA ASP A 170 1.37 -15.28 1.67
C ASP A 170 1.26 -13.97 2.48
N LEU A 171 2.32 -13.58 3.18
CA LEU A 171 2.36 -12.41 4.07
C LEU A 171 3.01 -11.17 3.42
N THR A 172 3.73 -11.32 2.31
CA THR A 172 4.38 -10.23 1.56
C THR A 172 3.63 -9.85 0.31
#